data_c91545c6b1cbb3ff98ef8a9fc68e382d
#
_entry.id   c91545c6b1cbb3ff98ef8a9fc68e382d
#
_cell.length_a   1.000
_cell.length_b   1.000
_cell.length_c   1.000
_cell.angle_alpha   90.00
_cell.angle_beta   90.00
_cell.angle_gamma   90.00
#
_symmetry.space_group_name_H-M   'P 1'
#
loop_
_entity.id
_entity.type
_entity.pdbx_description
1 polymer ?
#
loop_
_entity_poly.entity_id
_entity_poly.type
_entity_poly.pdbx_seq_one_letter_code
_entity_poly.pdbx_strand_id
1 'polypeptide(L)'
;MAFDPAAFRRQVRMLLDRYAEEFHVPEGEHALLRRQIAAGDDIHSRRTFPGHVTTSALVLDREGRRTLLIHHRALGRWLQPGGHYEPPDELAASALREAEEETGMSGLAIDPWHRGSGLPVDIDSHRIPARPERGEPEHWHHDIRFAVRAREHVEVRPDPAEVHGAEWRGLPDLERIAPRAVRNLRRLGLVDL
;
A
#
# COMPACT_ATOMS: atom_id res chain seq x y z
N MET A 1 11.60 -5.47 21.31
CA MET A 1 11.60 -4.06 21.79
C MET A 1 10.17 -3.52 21.67
N ALA A 2 9.76 -2.63 22.57
CA ALA A 2 8.46 -1.97 22.41
C ALA A 2 8.48 -1.07 21.17
N PHE A 3 7.35 -0.97 20.47
CA PHE A 3 7.19 -0.07 19.33
C PHE A 3 7.36 1.40 19.77
N ASP A 4 8.14 2.17 19.01
CA ASP A 4 8.36 3.60 19.26
C ASP A 4 7.64 4.45 18.19
N PRO A 5 6.50 5.08 18.51
CA PRO A 5 5.78 5.94 17.58
C PRO A 5 6.60 7.11 17.04
N ALA A 6 7.53 7.64 17.84
CA ALA A 6 8.39 8.75 17.40
C ALA A 6 9.43 8.27 16.36
N ALA A 7 9.99 7.08 16.55
CA ALA A 7 10.87 6.46 15.55
C ALA A 7 10.12 6.18 14.25
N PHE A 8 8.89 5.68 14.32
CA PHE A 8 8.05 5.44 13.15
C PHE A 8 7.77 6.75 12.38
N ARG A 9 7.39 7.83 13.05
CA ARG A 9 7.23 9.14 12.39
C ARG A 9 8.50 9.63 11.70
N ARG A 10 9.67 9.46 12.33
CA ARG A 10 10.96 9.79 11.71
C ARG A 10 11.22 8.95 10.47
N GLN A 11 10.95 7.65 10.53
CA GLN A 11 11.08 6.73 9.40
C GLN A 11 10.19 7.16 8.24
N VAL A 12 8.88 7.41 8.48
CA VAL A 12 7.94 7.83 7.43
C VAL A 12 8.34 9.18 6.84
N ARG A 13 8.82 10.13 7.65
CA ARG A 13 9.32 11.42 7.14
C ARG A 13 10.50 11.24 6.19
N MET A 14 11.51 10.46 6.59
CA MET A 14 12.68 10.18 5.74
C MET A 14 12.29 9.46 4.45
N LEU A 15 11.32 8.55 4.54
CA LEU A 15 10.79 7.83 3.40
C LEU A 15 10.11 8.80 2.42
N LEU A 16 9.28 9.72 2.91
CA LEU A 16 8.62 10.75 2.11
C LEU A 16 9.60 11.68 1.40
N ASP A 17 10.67 12.08 2.09
CA ASP A 17 11.68 12.97 1.52
C ASP A 17 12.42 12.29 0.37
N ARG A 18 12.89 11.07 0.58
CA ARG A 18 13.57 10.26 -0.44
C ARG A 18 12.64 9.88 -1.60
N TYR A 19 11.38 9.53 -1.30
CA TYR A 19 10.38 9.22 -2.32
C TYR A 19 10.10 10.45 -3.21
N ALA A 20 9.95 11.62 -2.61
CA ALA A 20 9.70 12.86 -3.35
C ALA A 20 10.88 13.23 -4.27
N GLU A 21 12.11 13.01 -3.83
CA GLU A 21 13.31 13.21 -4.63
C GLU A 21 13.38 12.21 -5.79
N GLU A 22 13.23 10.91 -5.52
CA GLU A 22 13.31 9.84 -6.54
C GLU A 22 12.26 10.01 -7.64
N PHE A 23 11.02 10.28 -7.26
CA PHE A 23 9.90 10.32 -8.21
C PHE A 23 9.49 11.73 -8.64
N HIS A 24 10.24 12.77 -8.24
CA HIS A 24 9.96 14.17 -8.54
C HIS A 24 8.53 14.58 -8.17
N VAL A 25 8.12 14.22 -6.96
CA VAL A 25 6.75 14.49 -6.47
C VAL A 25 6.59 15.98 -6.22
N PRO A 26 5.49 16.61 -6.69
CA PRO A 26 5.25 18.02 -6.46
C PRO A 26 5.23 18.38 -4.97
N GLU A 27 5.74 19.58 -4.66
CA GLU A 27 5.63 20.14 -3.31
C GLU A 27 4.15 20.24 -2.90
N GLY A 28 3.83 19.77 -1.69
CA GLY A 28 2.46 19.80 -1.16
C GLY A 28 1.64 18.52 -1.39
N GLU A 29 2.07 17.61 -2.28
CA GLU A 29 1.34 16.35 -2.56
C GLU A 29 1.01 15.57 -1.26
N HIS A 30 1.94 15.52 -0.30
CA HIS A 30 1.77 14.84 0.98
C HIS A 30 1.66 15.80 2.17
N ALA A 31 1.12 17.00 1.95
CA ALA A 31 1.11 18.06 2.97
C ALA A 31 0.38 17.67 4.26
N LEU A 32 -0.71 16.90 4.16
CA LEU A 32 -1.44 16.44 5.35
C LEU A 32 -0.58 15.50 6.19
N LEU A 33 -0.02 14.46 5.59
CA LEU A 33 0.83 13.50 6.30
C LEU A 33 2.05 14.20 6.92
N ARG A 34 2.68 15.12 6.19
CA ARG A 34 3.81 15.91 6.71
C ARG A 34 3.40 16.77 7.92
N ARG A 35 2.21 17.39 7.89
CA ARG A 35 1.69 18.15 9.04
C ARG A 35 1.44 17.25 10.25
N GLN A 36 0.84 16.07 10.06
CA GLN A 36 0.60 15.12 11.14
C GLN A 36 1.90 14.62 11.77
N ILE A 37 2.90 14.31 10.95
CA ILE A 37 4.24 13.94 11.43
C ILE A 37 4.86 15.07 12.28
N ALA A 38 4.76 16.31 11.80
CA ALA A 38 5.30 17.48 12.52
C ALA A 38 4.54 17.77 13.82
N ALA A 39 3.23 17.51 13.86
CA ALA A 39 2.39 17.64 15.06
C ALA A 39 2.63 16.53 16.09
N GLY A 40 3.31 15.44 15.70
CA GLY A 40 3.55 14.30 16.58
C GLY A 40 2.39 13.31 16.66
N ASP A 41 1.48 13.32 15.68
CA ASP A 41 0.33 12.41 15.64
C ASP A 41 0.78 10.95 15.58
N ASP A 42 0.01 10.05 16.15
CA ASP A 42 0.26 8.61 16.11
C ASP A 42 -0.23 8.00 14.79
N ILE A 43 0.39 8.45 13.67
CA ILE A 43 0.00 8.07 12.30
C ILE A 43 0.02 6.56 12.02
N HIS A 44 0.59 5.75 12.90
CA HIS A 44 0.55 4.29 12.82
C HIS A 44 -0.79 3.70 13.26
N SER A 45 -1.56 4.44 14.05
CA SER A 45 -2.81 3.95 14.64
C SER A 45 -4.00 4.25 13.74
N ARG A 46 -4.76 3.21 13.38
CA ARG A 46 -6.03 3.36 12.63
C ARG A 46 -7.07 4.24 13.34
N ARG A 47 -6.85 4.59 14.61
CA ARG A 47 -7.71 5.49 15.40
C ARG A 47 -7.26 6.93 15.33
N THR A 48 -6.19 7.24 14.62
CA THR A 48 -5.70 8.61 14.47
C THR A 48 -6.42 9.29 13.32
N PHE A 49 -7.10 10.38 13.65
CA PHE A 49 -7.75 11.27 12.69
C PHE A 49 -7.04 12.63 12.69
N PRO A 50 -6.96 13.33 11.54
CA PRO A 50 -7.69 13.11 10.29
C PRO A 50 -7.09 12.06 9.35
N GLY A 51 -6.04 11.33 9.70
CA GLY A 51 -5.48 10.31 8.82
C GLY A 51 -4.44 9.43 9.49
N HIS A 52 -4.21 8.25 8.91
CA HIS A 52 -3.22 7.28 9.37
C HIS A 52 -2.62 6.49 8.20
N VAL A 53 -1.51 5.81 8.48
CA VAL A 53 -0.78 5.02 7.49
C VAL A 53 -1.49 3.70 7.22
N THR A 54 -1.58 3.36 5.94
CA THR A 54 -1.93 2.04 5.41
C THR A 54 -0.82 1.53 4.52
N THR A 55 -0.82 0.24 4.23
CA THR A 55 0.15 -0.38 3.34
C THR A 55 -0.57 -1.25 2.32
N SER A 56 -0.14 -1.20 1.06
CA SER A 56 -0.71 -2.00 -0.02
C SER A 56 0.35 -2.70 -0.85
N ALA A 57 0.00 -3.84 -1.40
CA ALA A 57 0.81 -4.63 -2.28
C ALA A 57 0.31 -4.54 -3.73
N LEU A 58 1.17 -4.07 -4.63
CA LEU A 58 0.96 -4.22 -6.06
C LEU A 58 1.51 -5.59 -6.45
N VAL A 59 0.63 -6.62 -6.36
CA VAL A 59 1.02 -8.00 -6.62
C VAL A 59 1.13 -8.22 -8.12
N LEU A 60 2.33 -8.45 -8.59
CA LEU A 60 2.67 -8.65 -10.00
C LEU A 60 2.96 -10.13 -10.27
N ASP A 61 2.59 -10.62 -11.43
CA ASP A 61 3.08 -11.92 -11.89
C ASP A 61 4.59 -11.86 -12.15
N ARG A 62 5.19 -13.02 -12.39
CA ARG A 62 6.65 -13.12 -12.55
C ARG A 62 7.19 -12.21 -13.67
N GLU A 63 6.47 -12.11 -14.76
CA GLU A 63 6.85 -11.34 -15.94
C GLU A 63 6.48 -9.85 -15.84
N GLY A 64 5.71 -9.42 -14.81
CA GLY A 64 5.26 -8.05 -14.67
C GLY A 64 4.19 -7.62 -15.69
N ARG A 65 3.45 -8.58 -16.25
CA ARG A 65 2.40 -8.32 -17.25
C ARG A 65 1.00 -8.25 -16.67
N ARG A 66 0.78 -8.87 -15.53
CA ARG A 66 -0.50 -8.90 -14.82
C ARG A 66 -0.33 -8.50 -13.37
N THR A 67 -1.40 -7.98 -12.80
CA THR A 67 -1.54 -7.69 -11.38
C THR A 67 -2.68 -8.48 -10.78
N LEU A 68 -2.55 -8.89 -9.54
CA LEU A 68 -3.65 -9.46 -8.78
C LEU A 68 -4.45 -8.34 -8.12
N LEU A 69 -5.74 -8.29 -8.41
CA LEU A 69 -6.69 -7.39 -7.74
C LEU A 69 -7.69 -8.20 -6.93
N ILE A 70 -8.14 -7.64 -5.81
CA ILE A 70 -9.21 -8.18 -4.99
C ILE A 70 -10.50 -7.39 -5.21
N HIS A 71 -11.64 -8.06 -5.17
CA HIS A 71 -12.95 -7.40 -5.11
C HIS A 71 -13.30 -7.17 -3.63
N HIS A 72 -12.92 -6.00 -3.13
CA HIS A 72 -13.02 -5.65 -1.71
C HIS A 72 -14.49 -5.57 -1.27
N ARG A 73 -14.88 -6.38 -0.26
CA ARG A 73 -16.27 -6.56 0.15
C ARG A 73 -16.93 -5.27 0.64
N ALA A 74 -16.28 -4.52 1.51
CA ALA A 74 -16.86 -3.31 2.09
C ALA A 74 -16.92 -2.12 1.12
N LEU A 75 -16.08 -2.10 0.08
CA LEU A 75 -16.02 -1.01 -0.91
C LEU A 75 -16.72 -1.36 -2.22
N GLY A 76 -17.05 -2.64 -2.47
CA GLY A 76 -17.74 -3.10 -3.66
C GLY A 76 -17.00 -2.84 -4.97
N ARG A 77 -15.66 -2.78 -4.93
CA ARG A 77 -14.83 -2.47 -6.10
C ARG A 77 -13.51 -3.24 -6.11
N TRP A 78 -12.92 -3.34 -7.29
CA TRP A 78 -11.61 -3.95 -7.48
C TRP A 78 -10.50 -3.00 -7.04
N LEU A 79 -9.58 -3.50 -6.20
CA LEU A 79 -8.45 -2.76 -5.65
C LEU A 79 -7.23 -3.69 -5.54
N GLN A 80 -6.06 -3.12 -5.32
CA GLN A 80 -4.89 -3.86 -4.86
C GLN A 80 -5.13 -4.35 -3.42
N PRO A 81 -4.56 -5.50 -3.02
CA PRO A 81 -4.55 -5.94 -1.62
C PRO A 81 -3.88 -4.93 -0.71
N GLY A 82 -4.39 -4.75 0.51
CA GLY A 82 -3.80 -3.85 1.48
C GLY A 82 -4.72 -3.50 2.65
N GLY A 83 -4.12 -3.05 3.73
CA GLY A 83 -4.84 -2.74 4.95
C GLY A 83 -4.08 -1.79 5.88
N HIS A 84 -4.48 -1.79 7.15
CA HIS A 84 -3.87 -0.93 8.15
C HIS A 84 -2.48 -1.43 8.53
N TYR A 85 -1.55 -0.48 8.70
CA TYR A 85 -0.26 -0.81 9.27
C TYR A 85 -0.41 -1.32 10.71
N GLU A 86 0.23 -2.42 11.03
CA GLU A 86 0.26 -3.02 12.36
C GLU A 86 1.69 -3.10 12.88
N PRO A 87 2.01 -2.36 13.97
CA PRO A 87 3.33 -2.46 14.59
C PRO A 87 3.53 -3.84 15.26
N PRO A 88 4.76 -4.36 15.32
CA PRO A 88 6.01 -3.68 14.99
C PRO A 88 6.53 -3.95 13.57
N ASP A 89 5.68 -4.31 12.62
CA ASP A 89 6.09 -4.71 11.28
C ASP A 89 6.90 -3.62 10.56
N GLU A 90 7.78 -4.04 9.65
CA GLU A 90 8.31 -3.16 8.63
C GLU A 90 7.18 -2.84 7.60
N LEU A 91 7.16 -1.63 7.03
CA LEU A 91 6.10 -1.20 6.10
C LEU A 91 5.90 -2.17 4.92
N ALA A 92 7.01 -2.63 4.33
CA ALA A 92 6.94 -3.60 3.23
C ALA A 92 6.44 -4.98 3.69
N ALA A 93 6.81 -5.41 4.90
CA ALA A 93 6.33 -6.66 5.48
C ALA A 93 4.84 -6.59 5.80
N SER A 94 4.35 -5.44 6.27
CA SER A 94 2.91 -5.20 6.48
C SER A 94 2.13 -5.31 5.15
N ALA A 95 2.61 -4.70 4.06
CA ALA A 95 1.98 -4.83 2.75
C ALA A 95 1.96 -6.28 2.24
N LEU A 96 3.04 -7.04 2.48
CA LEU A 96 3.14 -8.45 2.12
C LEU A 96 2.15 -9.30 2.92
N ARG A 97 2.06 -9.09 4.23
CA ARG A 97 1.11 -9.78 5.13
C ARG A 97 -0.33 -9.57 4.67
N GLU A 98 -0.73 -8.32 4.43
CA GLU A 98 -2.08 -7.99 3.93
C GLU A 98 -2.37 -8.72 2.60
N ALA A 99 -1.39 -8.76 1.68
CA ALA A 99 -1.57 -9.46 0.42
C ALA A 99 -1.77 -10.97 0.62
N GLU A 100 -1.02 -11.60 1.53
CA GLU A 100 -1.15 -13.02 1.84
C GLU A 100 -2.48 -13.33 2.54
N GLU A 101 -2.92 -12.49 3.48
CA GLU A 101 -4.19 -12.63 4.20
C GLU A 101 -5.39 -12.51 3.26
N GLU A 102 -5.49 -11.44 2.47
CA GLU A 102 -6.63 -11.18 1.60
C GLU A 102 -6.71 -12.10 0.37
N THR A 103 -5.58 -12.60 -0.11
CA THR A 103 -5.54 -13.46 -1.32
C THR A 103 -5.42 -14.94 -1.00
N GLY A 104 -5.03 -15.29 0.24
CA GLY A 104 -4.70 -16.67 0.63
C GLY A 104 -3.50 -17.26 -0.12
N MET A 105 -2.73 -16.41 -0.80
CA MET A 105 -1.53 -16.85 -1.52
C MET A 105 -0.37 -17.04 -0.55
N SER A 106 0.40 -18.09 -0.77
CA SER A 106 1.71 -18.28 -0.16
C SER A 106 2.82 -18.08 -1.19
N GLY A 107 4.02 -17.69 -0.76
CA GLY A 107 5.16 -17.54 -1.66
C GLY A 107 5.16 -16.22 -2.44
N LEU A 108 4.46 -15.22 -1.95
CA LEU A 108 4.66 -13.85 -2.34
C LEU A 108 6.01 -13.34 -1.81
N ALA A 109 6.62 -12.41 -2.50
CA ALA A 109 7.88 -11.81 -2.07
C ALA A 109 7.93 -10.33 -2.47
N ILE A 110 8.45 -9.51 -1.59
CA ILE A 110 8.76 -8.11 -1.91
C ILE A 110 9.75 -8.06 -3.08
N ASP A 111 9.43 -7.25 -4.09
CA ASP A 111 10.31 -7.10 -5.26
C ASP A 111 11.73 -6.69 -4.83
N PRO A 112 12.78 -7.31 -5.42
CA PRO A 112 14.16 -7.02 -5.05
C PRO A 112 14.55 -5.55 -5.14
N TRP A 113 13.92 -4.75 -6.01
CA TRP A 113 14.17 -3.32 -6.12
C TRP A 113 14.02 -2.60 -4.77
N HIS A 114 13.03 -2.96 -3.95
CA HIS A 114 12.82 -2.35 -2.63
C HIS A 114 13.97 -2.60 -1.66
N ARG A 115 14.63 -3.75 -1.76
CA ARG A 115 15.79 -4.05 -0.89
C ARG A 115 16.99 -3.16 -1.18
N GLY A 116 17.17 -2.79 -2.45
CA GLY A 116 18.24 -1.90 -2.89
C GLY A 116 17.92 -0.43 -2.62
N SER A 117 16.70 -0.01 -2.94
CA SER A 117 16.27 1.38 -2.83
C SER A 117 15.81 1.78 -1.41
N GLY A 118 15.18 0.84 -0.69
CA GLY A 118 14.47 1.11 0.57
C GLY A 118 13.26 2.04 0.39
N LEU A 119 12.73 2.17 -0.84
CA LEU A 119 11.61 3.05 -1.19
C LEU A 119 10.37 2.25 -1.58
N PRO A 120 9.14 2.75 -1.35
CA PRO A 120 7.93 2.24 -1.98
C PRO A 120 7.87 2.66 -3.45
N VAL A 121 7.03 2.01 -4.24
CA VAL A 121 6.76 2.43 -5.62
C VAL A 121 5.78 3.59 -5.69
N ASP A 122 4.94 3.74 -4.68
CA ASP A 122 3.98 4.84 -4.61
C ASP A 122 3.63 5.18 -3.16
N ILE A 123 3.29 6.46 -2.93
CA ILE A 123 2.68 6.93 -1.67
C ILE A 123 1.47 7.76 -2.08
N ASP A 124 0.29 7.32 -1.68
CA ASP A 124 -0.97 7.96 -2.03
C ASP A 124 -1.72 8.40 -0.77
N SER A 125 -2.37 9.55 -0.84
CA SER A 125 -3.24 10.00 0.25
C SER A 125 -4.65 10.20 -0.30
N HIS A 126 -5.59 9.39 0.14
CA HIS A 126 -6.96 9.44 -0.32
C HIS A 126 -7.97 9.44 0.83
N ARG A 127 -9.14 9.99 0.55
CA ARG A 127 -10.22 10.09 1.53
C ARG A 127 -10.96 8.77 1.68
N ILE A 128 -11.26 8.45 2.93
CA ILE A 128 -12.16 7.37 3.34
C ILE A 128 -13.45 8.01 3.84
N PRO A 129 -14.60 7.68 3.27
CA PRO A 129 -15.88 8.17 3.75
C PRO A 129 -16.15 7.79 5.20
N ALA A 130 -16.90 8.62 5.91
CA ALA A 130 -17.33 8.30 7.27
C ALA A 130 -18.13 6.99 7.31
N ARG A 131 -17.91 6.23 8.37
CA ARG A 131 -18.64 5.00 8.71
C ARG A 131 -19.18 5.10 10.12
N PRO A 132 -20.34 5.80 10.30
CA PRO A 132 -20.89 6.06 11.62
C PRO A 132 -21.17 4.79 12.43
N GLU A 133 -21.55 3.71 11.75
CA GLU A 133 -21.80 2.39 12.34
C GLU A 133 -20.56 1.75 12.99
N ARG A 134 -19.36 2.26 12.64
CA ARG A 134 -18.07 1.85 13.22
C ARG A 134 -17.45 2.93 14.10
N GLY A 135 -18.13 4.07 14.24
CA GLY A 135 -17.58 5.24 14.95
C GLY A 135 -16.38 5.89 14.22
N GLU A 136 -16.29 5.69 12.91
CA GLU A 136 -15.20 6.21 12.07
C GLU A 136 -15.68 7.49 11.35
N PRO A 137 -15.13 8.68 11.64
CA PRO A 137 -15.39 9.89 10.88
C PRO A 137 -14.77 9.80 9.48
N GLU A 138 -15.10 10.73 8.58
CA GLU A 138 -14.34 10.90 7.33
C GLU A 138 -12.86 11.16 7.69
N HIS A 139 -11.96 10.43 7.02
CA HIS A 139 -10.53 10.52 7.30
C HIS A 139 -9.69 10.21 6.05
N TRP A 140 -8.37 10.21 6.21
CA TRP A 140 -7.44 9.93 5.14
C TRP A 140 -6.66 8.65 5.42
N HIS A 141 -6.52 7.81 4.40
CA HIS A 141 -5.47 6.81 4.35
C HIS A 141 -4.25 7.39 3.64
N HIS A 142 -3.10 7.23 4.27
CA HIS A 142 -1.80 7.49 3.67
C HIS A 142 -1.21 6.14 3.28
N ASP A 143 -1.49 5.72 2.07
CA ASP A 143 -1.23 4.37 1.57
C ASP A 143 0.17 4.28 0.96
N ILE A 144 1.03 3.46 1.59
CA ILE A 144 2.41 3.22 1.16
C ILE A 144 2.44 1.91 0.39
N ARG A 145 2.71 1.97 -0.94
CA ARG A 145 2.53 0.87 -1.88
C ARG A 145 3.85 0.24 -2.28
N PHE A 146 3.93 -1.08 -2.16
CA PHE A 146 5.09 -1.87 -2.51
C PHE A 146 4.79 -2.83 -3.66
N ALA A 147 5.74 -3.00 -4.58
CA ALA A 147 5.67 -4.07 -5.57
C ALA A 147 5.98 -5.42 -4.91
N VAL A 148 5.13 -6.38 -5.16
CA VAL A 148 5.24 -7.75 -4.66
C VAL A 148 5.22 -8.71 -5.84
N ARG A 149 6.10 -9.71 -5.85
CA ARG A 149 6.17 -10.75 -6.89
C ARG A 149 5.50 -12.02 -6.42
N ALA A 150 4.58 -12.53 -7.22
CA ALA A 150 4.11 -13.90 -7.07
C ALA A 150 5.14 -14.85 -7.69
N ARG A 151 5.48 -15.92 -6.94
CA ARG A 151 6.18 -17.07 -7.51
C ARG A 151 5.20 -17.90 -8.35
N GLU A 152 5.73 -18.72 -9.27
CA GLU A 152 4.90 -19.47 -10.23
C GLU A 152 3.79 -20.29 -9.56
N HIS A 153 2.62 -20.32 -10.23
CA HIS A 153 1.49 -21.23 -9.95
C HIS A 153 0.95 -21.26 -8.52
N VAL A 154 0.89 -20.11 -7.85
CA VAL A 154 0.25 -20.04 -6.54
C VAL A 154 -1.26 -19.92 -6.72
N GLU A 155 -1.99 -20.84 -6.09
CA GLU A 155 -3.45 -20.79 -6.06
C GLU A 155 -3.94 -19.60 -5.24
N VAL A 156 -4.90 -18.88 -5.78
CA VAL A 156 -5.54 -17.75 -5.10
C VAL A 156 -6.73 -18.30 -4.32
N ARG A 157 -6.71 -18.14 -2.99
CA ARG A 157 -7.76 -18.58 -2.07
C ARG A 157 -8.18 -17.45 -1.16
N PRO A 158 -8.89 -16.45 -1.69
CA PRO A 158 -9.22 -15.24 -0.95
C PRO A 158 -10.08 -15.55 0.28
N ASP A 159 -9.88 -14.77 1.36
CA ASP A 159 -10.73 -14.87 2.54
C ASP A 159 -12.14 -14.30 2.21
N PRO A 160 -13.19 -15.14 2.23
CA PRO A 160 -14.55 -14.70 1.91
C PRO A 160 -15.14 -13.72 2.95
N ALA A 161 -14.51 -13.56 4.12
CA ALA A 161 -14.91 -12.57 5.10
C ALA A 161 -14.53 -11.14 4.69
N GLU A 162 -13.43 -10.98 3.95
CA GLU A 162 -12.87 -9.68 3.57
C GLU A 162 -13.12 -9.33 2.11
N VAL A 163 -13.07 -10.32 1.20
CA VAL A 163 -13.16 -10.10 -0.23
C VAL A 163 -14.20 -11.02 -0.90
N HIS A 164 -14.81 -10.54 -1.98
CA HIS A 164 -15.72 -11.35 -2.81
C HIS A 164 -14.98 -12.23 -3.82
N GLY A 165 -13.69 -11.96 -4.08
CA GLY A 165 -12.86 -12.70 -5.00
C GLY A 165 -11.55 -11.98 -5.28
N ALA A 166 -10.64 -12.69 -5.94
CA ALA A 166 -9.38 -12.12 -6.41
C ALA A 166 -9.08 -12.63 -7.81
N GLU A 167 -8.60 -11.77 -8.69
CA GLU A 167 -8.37 -12.07 -10.10
C GLU A 167 -7.07 -11.47 -10.62
N TRP A 168 -6.36 -12.23 -11.45
CA TRP A 168 -5.27 -11.72 -12.25
C TRP A 168 -5.80 -10.88 -13.40
N ARG A 169 -5.47 -9.59 -13.40
CA ARG A 169 -5.90 -8.61 -14.40
C ARG A 169 -4.72 -7.97 -15.12
N GLY A 170 -5.00 -7.37 -16.27
CA GLY A 170 -3.98 -6.61 -17.00
C GLY A 170 -3.61 -5.31 -16.28
N LEU A 171 -2.40 -4.81 -16.54
CA LEU A 171 -1.93 -3.53 -15.99
C LEU A 171 -2.87 -2.34 -16.26
N PRO A 172 -3.63 -2.26 -17.38
CA PRO A 172 -4.61 -1.19 -17.57
C PRO A 172 -5.69 -1.11 -16.49
N ASP A 173 -6.04 -2.22 -15.84
CA ASP A 173 -6.99 -2.21 -14.73
C ASP A 173 -6.37 -1.59 -13.47
N LEU A 174 -5.09 -1.91 -13.18
CA LEU A 174 -4.34 -1.27 -12.11
C LEU A 174 -4.12 0.22 -12.39
N GLU A 175 -3.87 0.60 -13.63
CA GLU A 175 -3.65 2.00 -14.03
C GLU A 175 -4.89 2.88 -13.78
N ARG A 176 -6.11 2.34 -13.89
CA ARG A 176 -7.35 3.05 -13.53
C ARG A 176 -7.47 3.30 -12.03
N ILE A 177 -6.86 2.45 -11.21
CA ILE A 177 -6.92 2.49 -9.74
C ILE A 177 -5.77 3.32 -9.18
N ALA A 178 -4.56 3.09 -9.68
CA ALA A 178 -3.31 3.64 -9.18
C ALA A 178 -2.39 4.12 -10.34
N PRO A 179 -2.79 5.17 -11.08
CA PRO A 179 -2.07 5.60 -12.30
C PRO A 179 -0.63 6.02 -12.03
N ARG A 180 -0.35 6.66 -10.88
CA ARG A 180 1.01 7.05 -10.48
C ARG A 180 1.87 5.82 -10.19
N ALA A 181 1.31 4.84 -9.47
CA ALA A 181 2.01 3.60 -9.17
C ALA A 181 2.43 2.87 -10.45
N VAL A 182 1.53 2.73 -11.44
CA VAL A 182 1.85 2.08 -12.71
C VAL A 182 2.92 2.85 -13.49
N ARG A 183 2.84 4.18 -13.53
CA ARG A 183 3.88 5.02 -14.15
C ARG A 183 5.25 4.80 -13.50
N ASN A 184 5.30 4.73 -12.17
CA ASN A 184 6.53 4.46 -11.43
C ASN A 184 7.05 3.04 -11.68
N LEU A 185 6.18 2.03 -11.68
CA LEU A 185 6.56 0.65 -12.03
C LEU A 185 7.19 0.56 -13.42
N ARG A 186 6.62 1.23 -14.43
CA ARG A 186 7.18 1.31 -15.80
C ARG A 186 8.54 2.00 -15.81
N ARG A 187 8.66 3.15 -15.14
CA ARG A 187 9.94 3.89 -15.02
C ARG A 187 11.06 3.04 -14.42
N LEU A 188 10.71 2.20 -13.46
CA LEU A 188 11.65 1.30 -12.77
C LEU A 188 11.93 -0.01 -13.52
N GLY A 189 11.25 -0.26 -14.65
CA GLY A 189 11.37 -1.52 -15.40
C GLY A 189 10.82 -2.74 -14.65
N LEU A 190 9.89 -2.52 -13.72
CA LEU A 190 9.27 -3.59 -12.92
C LEU A 190 8.07 -4.23 -13.62
N VAL A 191 7.55 -3.59 -14.66
CA VAL A 191 6.47 -4.08 -15.51
C VAL A 191 6.79 -3.80 -16.98
N ASP A 192 6.25 -4.63 -17.87
CA ASP A 192 6.36 -4.43 -19.32
C ASP A 192 5.53 -3.20 -19.77
N LEU A 193 5.95 -2.61 -20.90
CA LEU A 193 5.29 -1.45 -21.56
C LEU A 193 3.95 -1.87 -22.19
#